data_c1c7c1e1a01781f52151fac4c3a222a8
#
_entry.id   c1c7c1e1a01781f52151fac4c3a222a8
#
_cell.length_a   1.000
_cell.length_b   1.000
_cell.length_c   1.000
_cell.angle_alpha   90.00
_cell.angle_beta   90.00
_cell.angle_gamma   90.00
#
_symmetry.space_group_name_H-M   'P 1'
#
loop_
_entity.id
_entity.type
_entity.pdbx_description
1 polymer ?
#
loop_
_entity_poly.entity_id
_entity_poly.type
_entity_poly.pdbx_seq_one_letter_code
_entity_poly.pdbx_strand_id
1 'polypeptide(L)'
;MSGPKIGVWDAESRRVYARLLSYTRRYWVIGVIAMIGMAVDSGGLAVFANLLRPIFDELLIDKDPYLIFWVPIWIIGIFAVRGIGTFVSNYGIAYIGRGVVQTIQHDVFASYLRLPAAFFGREPSGQQISRITYTSEQVASASTDAVKVAITEGVTVIGMAIVMLHNSAYLTLALVVMLPSVMLIATMVSRRYRLISRRIQGMMGSVTGAVEESVGAHREVRIYGGQQHEGARFDEVTHRARRLNLKIAATNASSSTAIQTVSAFALAVLVYLATRPSVIDQISPGVFIAVLSAMGTMMPSLKRLAGVQANIQRGLSAAEDLFEVIDLPPEVDKGTHELARTRGDLHFEDVRLSYPRNDFEALRGVSLHCAPGTVTALVGRSGSGKSSLVSLLRSEEHTLNSSH
;
A
#
# COMPACT_ATOMS: atom_id res chain seq x y z
N MET A 1 6.18 27.87 -0.91
CA MET A 1 6.66 26.54 -1.35
C MET A 1 7.72 26.08 -0.38
N SER A 2 7.33 25.47 0.73
CA SER A 2 8.26 24.86 1.69
C SER A 2 8.55 23.44 1.23
N GLY A 3 9.85 23.13 0.99
CA GLY A 3 10.28 21.81 0.58
C GLY A 3 9.91 20.75 1.62
N PRO A 4 9.59 19.52 1.21
CA PRO A 4 9.16 18.46 2.12
C PRO A 4 10.31 18.08 3.06
N LYS A 5 10.10 18.26 4.36
CA LYS A 5 10.99 17.79 5.42
C LYS A 5 11.16 16.27 5.30
N ILE A 6 12.40 15.83 5.23
CA ILE A 6 12.80 14.44 5.02
C ILE A 6 12.79 13.71 6.37
N GLY A 7 11.61 13.49 6.92
CA GLY A 7 11.40 12.61 8.08
C GLY A 7 10.49 11.44 7.67
N VAL A 8 10.89 10.21 7.95
CA VAL A 8 10.12 8.99 7.61
C VAL A 8 8.80 8.95 8.38
N TRP A 9 8.65 9.75 9.42
CA TRP A 9 7.51 9.84 10.34
C TRP A 9 7.18 11.29 10.66
N ASP A 10 6.61 12.04 9.69
CA ASP A 10 6.00 13.32 9.97
C ASP A 10 4.78 13.13 10.89
N ALA A 11 4.43 14.16 11.65
CA ALA A 11 3.31 14.11 12.59
C ALA A 11 1.98 13.73 11.89
N GLU A 12 1.83 14.11 10.63
CA GLU A 12 0.69 13.78 9.77
C GLU A 12 0.68 12.28 9.42
N SER A 13 1.78 11.74 8.93
CA SER A 13 1.93 10.30 8.64
C SER A 13 1.67 9.43 9.86
N ARG A 14 2.06 9.88 11.06
CA ARG A 14 1.77 9.16 12.31
C ARG A 14 0.26 9.15 12.64
N ARG A 15 -0.44 10.26 12.41
CA ARG A 15 -1.90 10.34 12.61
C ARG A 15 -2.64 9.41 11.67
N VAL A 16 -2.29 9.43 10.39
CA VAL A 16 -2.88 8.54 9.38
C VAL A 16 -2.63 7.08 9.73
N TYR A 17 -1.40 6.73 10.12
CA TYR A 17 -1.07 5.36 10.53
C TYR A 17 -1.79 4.93 11.80
N ALA A 18 -1.89 5.81 12.81
CA ALA A 18 -2.64 5.54 14.03
C ALA A 18 -4.14 5.32 13.75
N ARG A 19 -4.72 6.14 12.85
CA ARG A 19 -6.10 5.96 12.39
C ARG A 19 -6.28 4.64 11.65
N LEU A 20 -5.34 4.27 10.79
CA LEU A 20 -5.35 2.99 10.09
C LEU A 20 -5.29 1.81 11.06
N LEU A 21 -4.44 1.90 12.10
CA LEU A 21 -4.40 0.89 13.16
C LEU A 21 -5.70 0.81 13.96
N SER A 22 -6.48 1.88 14.06
CA SER A 22 -7.78 1.82 14.73
C SER A 22 -8.77 0.89 14.03
N TYR A 23 -8.71 0.80 12.69
CA TYR A 23 -9.53 -0.15 11.91
C TYR A 23 -9.13 -1.60 12.19
N THR A 24 -7.86 -1.88 12.50
CA THR A 24 -7.40 -3.23 12.84
C THR A 24 -7.75 -3.62 14.27
N ARG A 25 -7.99 -2.66 15.16
CA ARG A 25 -8.27 -2.90 16.59
C ARG A 25 -9.47 -3.81 16.82
N ARG A 26 -10.48 -3.76 15.96
CA ARG A 26 -11.64 -4.66 16.02
C ARG A 26 -11.26 -6.14 15.91
N TYR A 27 -10.14 -6.44 15.28
CA TYR A 27 -9.67 -7.81 14.98
C TYR A 27 -8.52 -8.24 15.91
N TRP A 28 -8.35 -7.61 17.07
CA TRP A 28 -7.19 -7.81 17.95
C TRP A 28 -6.96 -9.27 18.36
N VAL A 29 -8.04 -10.05 18.60
CA VAL A 29 -7.95 -11.48 18.95
C VAL A 29 -7.30 -12.28 17.81
N ILE A 30 -7.77 -12.07 16.57
CA ILE A 30 -7.21 -12.72 15.39
C ILE A 30 -5.76 -12.25 15.17
N GLY A 31 -5.49 -10.97 15.43
CA GLY A 31 -4.14 -10.41 15.41
C GLY A 31 -3.18 -11.13 16.35
N VAL A 32 -3.59 -11.39 17.59
CA VAL A 32 -2.78 -12.15 18.57
C VAL A 32 -2.57 -13.59 18.12
N ILE A 33 -3.60 -14.25 17.64
CA ILE A 33 -3.49 -15.63 17.09
C ILE A 33 -2.52 -15.66 15.89
N ALA A 34 -2.63 -14.70 14.99
CA ALA A 34 -1.72 -14.58 13.85
C ALA A 34 -0.27 -14.31 14.28
N MET A 35 -0.04 -13.47 15.30
CA MET A 35 1.29 -13.22 15.88
C MET A 35 1.90 -14.49 16.50
N ILE A 36 1.10 -15.28 17.22
CA ILE A 36 1.54 -16.57 17.73
C ILE A 36 1.93 -17.49 16.56
N GLY A 37 1.10 -17.55 15.52
CA GLY A 37 1.40 -18.31 14.30
C GLY A 37 2.72 -17.88 13.65
N MET A 38 2.99 -16.56 13.56
CA MET A 38 4.26 -16.03 13.04
C MET A 38 5.46 -16.41 13.93
N ALA A 39 5.29 -16.35 15.24
CA ALA A 39 6.33 -16.75 16.20
C ALA A 39 6.63 -18.25 16.10
N VAL A 40 5.61 -19.08 15.94
CA VAL A 40 5.75 -20.53 15.74
C VAL A 40 6.44 -20.84 14.42
N ASP A 41 6.07 -20.18 13.32
CA ASP A 41 6.72 -20.37 12.01
C ASP A 41 8.21 -19.98 12.06
N SER A 42 8.52 -18.79 12.55
CA SER A 42 9.90 -18.29 12.64
C SER A 42 10.73 -19.05 13.69
N GLY A 43 10.12 -19.37 14.84
CA GLY A 43 10.75 -20.17 15.90
C GLY A 43 11.06 -21.59 15.45
N GLY A 44 10.13 -22.23 14.73
CA GLY A 44 10.36 -23.56 14.16
C GLY A 44 11.54 -23.60 13.18
N LEU A 45 11.75 -22.52 12.43
CA LEU A 45 12.90 -22.39 11.54
C LEU A 45 14.22 -22.27 12.33
N ALA A 46 14.21 -21.52 13.44
CA ALA A 46 15.39 -21.42 14.33
C ALA A 46 15.70 -22.74 15.03
N VAL A 47 14.67 -23.47 15.50
CA VAL A 47 14.82 -24.80 16.09
C VAL A 47 15.41 -25.76 15.07
N PHE A 48 14.91 -25.76 13.82
CA PHE A 48 15.46 -26.60 12.76
C PHE A 48 16.92 -26.26 12.45
N ALA A 49 17.29 -24.96 12.37
CA ALA A 49 18.68 -24.57 12.16
C ALA A 49 19.59 -25.05 13.30
N ASN A 50 19.12 -25.02 14.53
CA ASN A 50 19.87 -25.52 15.67
C ASN A 50 19.96 -27.07 15.70
N LEU A 51 18.95 -27.77 15.19
CA LEU A 51 18.92 -29.23 15.08
C LEU A 51 19.98 -29.76 14.10
N LEU A 52 20.46 -28.94 13.16
CA LEU A 52 21.52 -29.33 12.25
C LEU A 52 22.81 -29.71 12.99
N ARG A 53 23.09 -29.12 14.15
CA ARG A 53 24.27 -29.46 14.95
C ARG A 53 24.27 -30.93 15.40
N PRO A 54 23.29 -31.44 16.17
CA PRO A 54 23.27 -32.85 16.54
C PRO A 54 23.13 -33.79 15.33
N ILE A 55 22.51 -33.35 14.23
CA ILE A 55 22.46 -34.17 13.00
C ILE A 55 23.86 -34.44 12.44
N PHE A 56 24.72 -33.44 12.41
CA PHE A 56 26.05 -33.59 11.84
C PHE A 56 27.05 -34.18 12.85
N ASP A 57 26.99 -33.81 14.12
CA ASP A 57 27.95 -34.26 15.12
C ASP A 57 27.60 -35.64 15.67
N GLU A 58 26.38 -35.87 16.13
CA GLU A 58 25.98 -37.08 16.85
C GLU A 58 25.39 -38.17 15.91
N LEU A 59 24.59 -37.74 14.91
CA LEU A 59 23.96 -38.71 14.00
C LEU A 59 24.91 -39.19 12.90
N LEU A 60 25.66 -38.26 12.24
CA LEU A 60 26.50 -38.65 11.08
C LEU A 60 27.91 -39.09 11.49
N ILE A 61 28.49 -38.44 12.53
CA ILE A 61 29.85 -38.77 12.99
C ILE A 61 29.79 -39.88 14.03
N ASP A 62 29.05 -39.73 15.13
CA ASP A 62 28.99 -40.69 16.24
C ASP A 62 28.04 -41.83 15.99
N LYS A 63 27.14 -41.76 14.99
CA LYS A 63 26.18 -42.79 14.57
C LYS A 63 25.28 -43.30 15.71
N ASP A 64 24.80 -42.38 16.58
CA ASP A 64 23.94 -42.71 17.71
C ASP A 64 22.63 -43.40 17.22
N PRO A 65 22.35 -44.67 17.58
CA PRO A 65 21.15 -45.37 17.15
C PRO A 65 19.84 -44.75 17.59
N TYR A 66 19.84 -44.01 18.72
CA TYR A 66 18.67 -43.31 19.23
C TYR A 66 18.30 -42.12 18.31
N LEU A 67 19.28 -41.36 17.88
CA LEU A 67 19.08 -40.21 17.00
C LEU A 67 18.71 -40.60 15.59
N ILE A 68 19.20 -41.75 15.08
CA ILE A 68 18.82 -42.25 13.75
C ILE A 68 17.29 -42.42 13.63
N PHE A 69 16.62 -42.86 14.71
CA PHE A 69 15.17 -43.02 14.69
C PHE A 69 14.41 -41.71 14.98
N TRP A 70 14.86 -40.92 15.95
CA TRP A 70 14.11 -39.74 16.43
C TRP A 70 14.30 -38.50 15.58
N VAL A 71 15.45 -38.26 14.97
CA VAL A 71 15.69 -37.04 14.18
C VAL A 71 14.71 -36.89 13.01
N PRO A 72 14.43 -37.92 12.20
CA PRO A 72 13.40 -37.80 11.16
C PRO A 72 12.01 -37.44 11.71
N ILE A 73 11.63 -37.95 12.87
CA ILE A 73 10.37 -37.68 13.51
C ILE A 73 10.34 -36.22 14.00
N TRP A 74 11.43 -35.73 14.57
CA TRP A 74 11.54 -34.30 14.99
C TRP A 74 11.48 -33.36 13.81
N ILE A 75 12.13 -33.69 12.69
CA ILE A 75 12.05 -32.88 11.46
C ILE A 75 10.59 -32.80 11.01
N ILE A 76 9.89 -33.94 10.87
CA ILE A 76 8.48 -33.95 10.48
C ILE A 76 7.63 -33.14 11.46
N GLY A 77 7.84 -33.31 12.78
CA GLY A 77 7.13 -32.57 13.83
C GLY A 77 7.36 -31.06 13.74
N ILE A 78 8.62 -30.63 13.59
CA ILE A 78 8.95 -29.19 13.45
C ILE A 78 8.27 -28.61 12.20
N PHE A 79 8.35 -29.28 11.05
CA PHE A 79 7.73 -28.76 9.82
C PHE A 79 6.20 -28.82 9.86
N ALA A 80 5.60 -29.82 10.53
CA ALA A 80 4.15 -29.87 10.74
C ALA A 80 3.66 -28.72 11.62
N VAL A 81 4.29 -28.49 12.78
CA VAL A 81 3.97 -27.38 13.68
C VAL A 81 4.19 -26.04 12.99
N ARG A 82 5.28 -25.91 12.26
CA ARG A 82 5.59 -24.74 11.46
C ARG A 82 4.54 -24.50 10.37
N GLY A 83 4.10 -25.55 9.66
CA GLY A 83 3.04 -25.48 8.65
C GLY A 83 1.73 -24.95 9.22
N ILE A 84 1.35 -25.41 10.42
CA ILE A 84 0.19 -24.89 11.17
C ILE A 84 0.40 -23.39 11.49
N GLY A 85 1.56 -23.01 12.01
CA GLY A 85 1.90 -21.61 12.30
C GLY A 85 1.81 -20.72 11.05
N THR A 86 2.36 -21.17 9.93
CA THR A 86 2.28 -20.48 8.64
C THR A 86 0.84 -20.33 8.16
N PHE A 87 0.02 -21.38 8.26
CA PHE A 87 -1.40 -21.34 7.89
C PHE A 87 -2.16 -20.32 8.76
N VAL A 88 -2.04 -20.44 10.08
CA VAL A 88 -2.72 -19.55 11.03
C VAL A 88 -2.32 -18.09 10.82
N SER A 89 -1.04 -17.81 10.62
CA SER A 89 -0.56 -16.44 10.37
C SER A 89 -1.08 -15.89 9.05
N ASN A 90 -0.99 -16.67 7.95
CA ASN A 90 -1.43 -16.23 6.63
C ASN A 90 -2.93 -15.99 6.58
N TYR A 91 -3.72 -16.93 7.10
CA TYR A 91 -5.17 -16.81 7.14
C TYR A 91 -5.62 -15.67 8.06
N GLY A 92 -5.04 -15.56 9.25
CA GLY A 92 -5.37 -14.50 10.21
C GLY A 92 -5.09 -13.10 9.65
N ILE A 93 -3.93 -12.90 9.02
CA ILE A 93 -3.57 -11.64 8.39
C ILE A 93 -4.49 -11.32 7.19
N ALA A 94 -4.79 -12.32 6.36
CA ALA A 94 -5.72 -12.15 5.24
C ALA A 94 -7.12 -11.77 5.72
N TYR A 95 -7.61 -12.40 6.80
CA TYR A 95 -8.91 -12.09 7.40
C TYR A 95 -8.96 -10.63 7.91
N ILE A 96 -7.93 -10.19 8.63
CA ILE A 96 -7.82 -8.80 9.11
C ILE A 96 -7.80 -7.83 7.91
N GLY A 97 -6.95 -8.11 6.91
CA GLY A 97 -6.81 -7.26 5.73
C GLY A 97 -8.12 -7.08 4.96
N ARG A 98 -8.82 -8.17 4.71
CA ARG A 98 -10.14 -8.12 4.03
C ARG A 98 -11.19 -7.39 4.85
N GLY A 99 -11.20 -7.55 6.17
CA GLY A 99 -12.09 -6.82 7.06
C GLY A 99 -11.80 -5.31 7.08
N VAL A 100 -10.54 -4.91 7.07
CA VAL A 100 -10.13 -3.48 6.98
C VAL A 100 -10.55 -2.90 5.63
N VAL A 101 -10.29 -3.60 4.50
CA VAL A 101 -10.74 -3.17 3.17
C VAL A 101 -12.24 -2.93 3.15
N GLN A 102 -13.01 -3.92 3.59
CA GLN A 102 -14.47 -3.83 3.61
C GLN A 102 -14.97 -2.62 4.41
N THR A 103 -14.38 -2.38 5.58
CA THR A 103 -14.78 -1.25 6.43
C THR A 103 -14.45 0.09 5.76
N ILE A 104 -13.24 0.23 5.19
CA ILE A 104 -12.83 1.46 4.49
C ILE A 104 -13.69 1.68 3.24
N GLN A 105 -13.96 0.65 2.45
CA GLN A 105 -14.85 0.74 1.28
C GLN A 105 -16.24 1.22 1.68
N HIS A 106 -16.78 0.67 2.77
CA HIS A 106 -18.07 1.09 3.31
C HIS A 106 -18.05 2.57 3.73
N ASP A 107 -17.00 3.01 4.45
CA ASP A 107 -16.90 4.39 4.95
C ASP A 107 -16.76 5.39 3.78
N VAL A 108 -15.94 5.07 2.76
CA VAL A 108 -15.82 5.90 1.55
C VAL A 108 -17.14 5.96 0.79
N PHE A 109 -17.81 4.83 0.62
CA PHE A 109 -19.10 4.79 -0.08
C PHE A 109 -20.17 5.55 0.70
N ALA A 110 -20.24 5.38 2.02
CA ALA A 110 -21.16 6.14 2.87
C ALA A 110 -20.86 7.65 2.85
N SER A 111 -19.59 8.05 2.69
CA SER A 111 -19.21 9.45 2.48
C SER A 111 -19.73 9.94 1.13
N TYR A 112 -19.51 9.21 0.04
CA TYR A 112 -20.00 9.59 -1.28
C TYR A 112 -21.52 9.84 -1.32
N LEU A 113 -22.30 9.04 -0.59
CA LEU A 113 -23.75 9.23 -0.53
C LEU A 113 -24.18 10.51 0.21
N ARG A 114 -23.28 11.16 0.93
CA ARG A 114 -23.55 12.37 1.72
C ARG A 114 -22.85 13.62 1.19
N LEU A 115 -21.98 13.48 0.18
CA LEU A 115 -21.25 14.60 -0.39
C LEU A 115 -22.14 15.40 -1.35
N PRO A 116 -21.95 16.75 -1.43
CA PRO A 116 -22.69 17.61 -2.35
C PRO A 116 -22.39 17.26 -3.82
N ALA A 117 -23.35 17.49 -4.70
CA ALA A 117 -23.24 17.23 -6.13
C ALA A 117 -22.02 17.92 -6.77
N ALA A 118 -21.65 19.10 -6.28
CA ALA A 118 -20.47 19.85 -6.73
C ALA A 118 -19.15 19.09 -6.56
N PHE A 119 -19.06 18.12 -5.64
CA PHE A 119 -17.90 17.25 -5.49
C PHE A 119 -17.71 16.37 -6.71
N PHE A 120 -18.81 15.75 -7.20
CA PHE A 120 -18.77 14.82 -8.33
C PHE A 120 -18.44 15.48 -9.67
N GLY A 121 -18.70 16.79 -9.81
CA GLY A 121 -18.30 17.56 -10.98
C GLY A 121 -16.81 17.95 -11.02
N ARG A 122 -16.08 17.79 -9.93
CA ARG A 122 -14.66 18.19 -9.83
C ARG A 122 -13.69 17.13 -10.30
N GLU A 123 -14.03 15.87 -10.14
CA GLU A 123 -13.16 14.72 -10.44
C GLU A 123 -13.84 13.73 -11.39
N PRO A 124 -13.10 13.11 -12.32
CA PRO A 124 -13.63 12.07 -13.18
C PRO A 124 -14.21 10.90 -12.37
N SER A 125 -15.33 10.35 -12.81
CA SER A 125 -15.98 9.20 -12.14
C SER A 125 -15.06 7.98 -12.02
N GLY A 126 -14.18 7.76 -12.99
CA GLY A 126 -13.17 6.71 -12.95
C GLY A 126 -12.21 6.83 -11.76
N GLN A 127 -11.83 8.05 -11.35
CA GLN A 127 -10.99 8.26 -10.17
C GLN A 127 -11.73 7.92 -8.89
N GLN A 128 -12.98 8.32 -8.78
CA GLN A 128 -13.84 8.03 -7.61
C GLN A 128 -14.06 6.52 -7.43
N ILE A 129 -14.35 5.80 -8.53
CA ILE A 129 -14.46 4.34 -8.54
C ILE A 129 -13.14 3.69 -8.15
N SER A 130 -12.01 4.17 -8.69
CA SER A 130 -10.68 3.66 -8.38
C SER A 130 -10.31 3.80 -6.91
N ARG A 131 -10.76 4.84 -6.22
CA ARG A 131 -10.57 5.00 -4.76
C ARG A 131 -11.20 3.85 -4.00
N ILE A 132 -12.45 3.48 -4.31
CA ILE A 132 -13.14 2.38 -3.62
C ILE A 132 -12.53 1.03 -3.97
N THR A 133 -12.19 0.79 -5.24
CA THR A 133 -11.78 -0.54 -5.69
C THR A 133 -10.28 -0.78 -5.51
N TYR A 134 -9.44 0.11 -5.98
CA TYR A 134 -7.99 -0.07 -6.04
C TYR A 134 -7.24 0.55 -4.86
N THR A 135 -7.56 1.81 -4.50
CA THR A 135 -6.83 2.51 -3.44
C THR A 135 -7.07 1.85 -2.08
N SER A 136 -8.28 1.37 -1.79
CA SER A 136 -8.61 0.63 -0.57
C SER A 136 -7.81 -0.67 -0.42
N GLU A 137 -7.55 -1.40 -1.51
CA GLU A 137 -6.71 -2.61 -1.50
C GLU A 137 -5.24 -2.27 -1.17
N GLN A 138 -4.72 -1.14 -1.64
CA GLN A 138 -3.36 -0.71 -1.30
C GLN A 138 -3.22 -0.40 0.20
N VAL A 139 -4.25 0.15 0.83
CA VAL A 139 -4.27 0.41 2.28
C VAL A 139 -4.19 -0.88 3.07
N ALA A 140 -4.91 -1.93 2.65
CA ALA A 140 -4.86 -3.23 3.31
C ALA A 140 -3.46 -3.85 3.24
N SER A 141 -2.84 -3.83 2.07
CA SER A 141 -1.50 -4.41 1.90
C SER A 141 -0.45 -3.72 2.80
N ALA A 142 -0.59 -2.43 3.05
CA ALA A 142 0.32 -1.71 3.94
C ALA A 142 0.03 -1.94 5.43
N SER A 143 -1.23 -2.10 5.80
CA SER A 143 -1.61 -2.29 7.21
C SER A 143 -1.42 -3.73 7.69
N THR A 144 -1.47 -4.71 6.79
CA THR A 144 -1.41 -6.13 7.14
C THR A 144 -0.15 -6.82 6.63
N ASP A 145 0.16 -6.76 5.33
CA ASP A 145 1.31 -7.45 4.76
C ASP A 145 2.64 -6.87 5.26
N ALA A 146 2.73 -5.53 5.39
CA ALA A 146 3.92 -4.89 5.91
C ALA A 146 4.17 -5.27 7.39
N VAL A 147 3.12 -5.29 8.20
CA VAL A 147 3.20 -5.71 9.61
C VAL A 147 3.59 -7.18 9.72
N LYS A 148 2.96 -8.05 8.92
CA LYS A 148 3.32 -9.48 8.85
C LYS A 148 4.79 -9.65 8.52
N VAL A 149 5.27 -9.05 7.43
CA VAL A 149 6.67 -9.19 7.01
C VAL A 149 7.61 -8.64 8.11
N ALA A 150 7.28 -7.50 8.72
CA ALA A 150 8.10 -6.93 9.80
C ALA A 150 8.21 -7.87 10.99
N ILE A 151 7.11 -8.51 11.42
CA ILE A 151 7.10 -9.42 12.57
C ILE A 151 7.77 -10.74 12.20
N THR A 152 7.33 -11.42 11.13
CA THR A 152 7.86 -12.73 10.74
C THR A 152 9.36 -12.68 10.45
N GLU A 153 9.78 -11.74 9.61
CA GLU A 153 11.19 -11.62 9.25
C GLU A 153 12.03 -11.06 10.41
N GLY A 154 11.46 -10.17 11.22
CA GLY A 154 12.12 -9.67 12.42
C GLY A 154 12.40 -10.78 13.43
N VAL A 155 11.38 -11.60 13.74
CA VAL A 155 11.54 -12.76 14.63
C VAL A 155 12.51 -13.79 14.04
N THR A 156 12.45 -14.00 12.71
CA THR A 156 13.40 -14.90 12.03
C THR A 156 14.84 -14.40 12.17
N VAL A 157 15.11 -13.12 11.94
CA VAL A 157 16.47 -12.53 12.07
C VAL A 157 16.95 -12.64 13.51
N ILE A 158 16.12 -12.31 14.49
CA ILE A 158 16.46 -12.43 15.91
C ILE A 158 16.71 -13.89 16.29
N GLY A 159 15.83 -14.80 15.91
CA GLY A 159 15.95 -16.24 16.17
C GLY A 159 17.24 -16.82 15.58
N MET A 160 17.56 -16.48 14.33
CA MET A 160 18.79 -16.90 13.68
C MET A 160 20.05 -16.30 14.32
N ALA A 161 19.99 -15.04 14.74
CA ALA A 161 21.08 -14.42 15.49
C ALA A 161 21.32 -15.13 16.84
N ILE A 162 20.25 -15.52 17.53
CA ILE A 162 20.34 -16.29 18.78
C ILE A 162 20.96 -17.67 18.51
N VAL A 163 20.53 -18.38 17.44
CA VAL A 163 21.12 -19.66 17.04
C VAL A 163 22.62 -19.52 16.75
N MET A 164 23.03 -18.49 16.04
CA MET A 164 24.43 -18.23 15.76
C MET A 164 25.24 -17.95 17.03
N LEU A 165 24.71 -17.08 17.91
CA LEU A 165 25.36 -16.75 19.20
C LEU A 165 25.47 -17.96 20.12
N HIS A 166 24.45 -18.80 20.18
CA HIS A 166 24.43 -20.00 21.01
C HIS A 166 25.45 -21.03 20.53
N ASN A 167 25.59 -21.21 19.21
CA ASN A 167 26.50 -22.18 18.63
C ASN A 167 27.97 -21.68 18.61
N SER A 168 28.20 -20.41 18.25
CA SER A 168 29.55 -19.82 18.27
C SER A 168 29.50 -18.29 18.26
N ALA A 169 29.80 -17.66 19.39
CA ALA A 169 29.90 -16.21 19.48
C ALA A 169 30.98 -15.64 18.54
N TYR A 170 32.06 -16.39 18.31
CA TYR A 170 33.16 -15.96 17.45
C TYR A 170 32.73 -15.93 15.96
N LEU A 171 32.07 -16.94 15.47
CA LEU A 171 31.55 -16.95 14.09
C LEU A 171 30.45 -15.92 13.88
N THR A 172 29.72 -15.54 14.93
CA THR A 172 28.70 -14.50 14.89
C THR A 172 29.28 -13.12 14.55
N LEU A 173 30.60 -12.93 14.70
CA LEU A 173 31.28 -11.69 14.31
C LEU A 173 31.01 -11.32 12.82
N ALA A 174 30.80 -12.33 11.97
CA ALA A 174 30.42 -12.10 10.57
C ALA A 174 29.13 -11.27 10.43
N LEU A 175 28.19 -11.33 11.39
CA LEU A 175 26.98 -10.52 11.41
C LEU A 175 27.27 -9.03 11.64
N VAL A 176 28.32 -8.70 12.40
CA VAL A 176 28.69 -7.30 12.69
C VAL A 176 29.06 -6.56 11.40
N VAL A 177 29.59 -7.26 10.41
CA VAL A 177 29.88 -6.70 9.08
C VAL A 177 28.64 -6.70 8.20
N MET A 178 27.87 -7.77 8.23
CA MET A 178 26.73 -7.96 7.35
C MET A 178 25.55 -7.03 7.66
N LEU A 179 25.12 -6.92 8.91
CA LEU A 179 23.92 -6.18 9.30
C LEU A 179 24.00 -4.67 8.96
N PRO A 180 25.09 -3.94 9.34
CA PRO A 180 25.21 -2.53 8.99
C PRO A 180 25.28 -2.29 7.48
N SER A 181 25.97 -3.16 6.74
CA SER A 181 26.10 -3.06 5.29
C SER A 181 24.76 -3.25 4.58
N VAL A 182 23.98 -4.26 4.96
CA VAL A 182 22.63 -4.47 4.42
C VAL A 182 21.71 -3.30 4.78
N MET A 183 21.79 -2.79 6.01
CA MET A 183 21.00 -1.64 6.46
C MET A 183 21.33 -0.36 5.67
N LEU A 184 22.60 -0.13 5.37
CA LEU A 184 23.05 0.99 4.54
C LEU A 184 22.48 0.87 3.11
N ILE A 185 22.61 -0.30 2.49
CA ILE A 185 22.05 -0.58 1.16
C ILE A 185 20.54 -0.35 1.17
N ALA A 186 19.82 -0.90 2.15
CA ALA A 186 18.38 -0.76 2.28
C ALA A 186 17.94 0.71 2.36
N THR A 187 18.65 1.54 3.14
CA THR A 187 18.34 2.98 3.27
C THR A 187 18.60 3.75 1.97
N MET A 188 19.70 3.47 1.27
CA MET A 188 20.01 4.09 -0.03
C MET A 188 18.96 3.74 -1.09
N VAL A 189 18.59 2.47 -1.18
CA VAL A 189 17.59 1.97 -2.11
C VAL A 189 16.21 2.54 -1.83
N SER A 190 15.80 2.59 -0.56
CA SER A 190 14.50 3.16 -0.15
C SER A 190 14.36 4.63 -0.53
N ARG A 191 15.45 5.43 -0.42
CA ARG A 191 15.45 6.83 -0.86
C ARG A 191 15.27 6.95 -2.38
N ARG A 192 16.01 6.14 -3.14
CA ARG A 192 15.92 6.15 -4.62
C ARG A 192 14.56 5.65 -5.09
N TYR A 193 14.03 4.61 -4.47
CA TYR A 193 12.71 4.04 -4.79
C TYR A 193 11.60 5.08 -4.62
N ARG A 194 11.58 5.83 -3.52
CA ARG A 194 10.59 6.90 -3.27
C ARG A 194 10.58 7.97 -4.36
N LEU A 195 11.76 8.42 -4.79
CA LEU A 195 11.87 9.42 -5.85
C LEU A 195 11.28 8.94 -7.17
N ILE A 196 11.53 7.67 -7.53
CA ILE A 196 11.03 7.09 -8.77
C ILE A 196 9.53 6.81 -8.67
N SER A 197 9.07 6.26 -7.54
CA SER A 197 7.67 5.90 -7.31
C SER A 197 6.71 7.10 -7.43
N ARG A 198 7.09 8.27 -6.88
CA ARG A 198 6.31 9.50 -7.05
C ARG A 198 6.15 9.91 -8.52
N ARG A 199 7.21 9.76 -9.32
CA ARG A 199 7.16 10.05 -10.76
C ARG A 199 6.27 9.06 -11.52
N ILE A 200 6.23 7.81 -11.10
CA ILE A 200 5.35 6.79 -11.70
C ILE A 200 3.89 7.10 -11.41
N GLN A 201 3.53 7.51 -10.19
CA GLN A 201 2.15 7.87 -9.84
C GLN A 201 1.63 8.99 -10.76
N GLY A 202 2.40 10.07 -10.92
CA GLY A 202 2.03 11.13 -11.86
C GLY A 202 1.94 10.65 -13.32
N MET A 203 2.81 9.71 -13.72
CA MET A 203 2.80 9.16 -15.09
C MET A 203 1.61 8.22 -15.34
N MET A 204 1.18 7.44 -14.33
CA MET A 204 -0.01 6.58 -14.46
C MET A 204 -1.27 7.42 -14.67
N GLY A 205 -1.40 8.56 -14.00
CA GLY A 205 -2.46 9.54 -14.29
C GLY A 205 -2.44 10.01 -15.73
N SER A 206 -1.26 10.26 -16.30
CA SER A 206 -1.13 10.65 -17.71
C SER A 206 -1.51 9.53 -18.70
N VAL A 207 -1.19 8.27 -18.37
CA VAL A 207 -1.61 7.11 -19.20
C VAL A 207 -3.13 6.98 -19.16
N THR A 208 -3.74 7.02 -17.96
CA THR A 208 -5.20 6.93 -17.82
C THR A 208 -5.90 8.08 -18.52
N GLY A 209 -5.40 9.31 -18.35
CA GLY A 209 -5.95 10.50 -19.01
C GLY A 209 -5.88 10.41 -20.54
N ALA A 210 -4.78 9.90 -21.12
CA ALA A 210 -4.67 9.69 -22.55
C ALA A 210 -5.70 8.67 -23.08
N VAL A 211 -5.91 7.58 -22.34
CA VAL A 211 -6.94 6.56 -22.69
C VAL A 211 -8.34 7.16 -22.59
N GLU A 212 -8.65 7.86 -21.49
CA GLU A 212 -9.95 8.47 -21.24
C GLU A 212 -10.31 9.49 -22.32
N GLU A 213 -9.35 10.34 -22.72
CA GLU A 213 -9.52 11.33 -23.77
C GLU A 213 -9.76 10.66 -25.13
N SER A 214 -8.92 9.69 -25.54
CA SER A 214 -9.06 9.00 -26.82
C SER A 214 -10.33 8.15 -26.90
N VAL A 215 -10.72 7.48 -25.80
CA VAL A 215 -11.97 6.69 -25.74
C VAL A 215 -13.20 7.61 -25.69
N GLY A 216 -13.13 8.69 -24.91
CA GLY A 216 -14.21 9.68 -24.81
C GLY A 216 -14.47 10.40 -26.13
N ALA A 217 -13.43 10.75 -26.84
CA ALA A 217 -13.47 11.44 -28.14
C ALA A 217 -13.37 10.47 -29.35
N HIS A 218 -13.78 9.19 -29.19
CA HIS A 218 -13.60 8.17 -30.25
C HIS A 218 -14.29 8.52 -31.58
N ARG A 219 -15.40 9.28 -31.53
CA ARG A 219 -16.10 9.73 -32.75
C ARG A 219 -15.31 10.79 -33.49
N GLU A 220 -14.80 11.78 -32.76
CA GLU A 220 -13.98 12.88 -33.28
C GLU A 220 -12.69 12.35 -33.89
N VAL A 221 -12.01 11.43 -33.17
CA VAL A 221 -10.80 10.75 -33.64
C VAL A 221 -11.07 10.04 -34.98
N ARG A 222 -12.24 9.41 -35.14
CA ARG A 222 -12.61 8.75 -36.40
C ARG A 222 -12.99 9.73 -37.50
N ILE A 223 -13.78 10.76 -37.19
CA ILE A 223 -14.26 11.74 -38.19
C ILE A 223 -13.10 12.52 -38.78
N TYR A 224 -12.13 12.91 -37.93
CA TYR A 224 -10.97 13.71 -38.37
C TYR A 224 -9.75 12.87 -38.76
N GLY A 225 -9.84 11.54 -38.75
CA GLY A 225 -8.72 10.66 -39.11
C GLY A 225 -7.55 10.73 -38.13
N GLY A 226 -7.81 11.07 -36.84
CA GLY A 226 -6.79 11.33 -35.82
C GLY A 226 -6.13 10.08 -35.20
N GLN A 227 -6.44 8.86 -35.69
CA GLN A 227 -5.98 7.60 -35.08
C GLN A 227 -4.46 7.52 -34.95
N GLN A 228 -3.75 7.97 -35.99
CA GLN A 228 -2.27 7.95 -36.00
C GLN A 228 -1.70 8.95 -34.99
N HIS A 229 -2.32 10.11 -34.84
CA HIS A 229 -1.92 11.13 -33.85
C HIS A 229 -2.11 10.63 -32.44
N GLU A 230 -3.28 10.10 -32.11
CA GLU A 230 -3.58 9.55 -30.78
C GLU A 230 -2.71 8.32 -30.45
N GLY A 231 -2.46 7.46 -31.45
CA GLY A 231 -1.51 6.34 -31.29
C GLY A 231 -0.10 6.80 -30.94
N ALA A 232 0.44 7.78 -31.66
CA ALA A 232 1.77 8.33 -31.39
C ALA A 232 1.85 9.02 -30.01
N ARG A 233 0.80 9.74 -29.61
CA ARG A 233 0.71 10.37 -28.30
C ARG A 233 0.69 9.33 -27.18
N PHE A 234 -0.10 8.27 -27.33
CA PHE A 234 -0.18 7.17 -26.38
C PHE A 234 1.17 6.42 -26.27
N ASP A 235 1.83 6.16 -27.41
CA ASP A 235 3.16 5.56 -27.44
C ASP A 235 4.18 6.41 -26.66
N GLU A 236 4.16 7.72 -26.83
CA GLU A 236 5.08 8.60 -26.08
C GLU A 236 4.88 8.49 -24.57
N VAL A 237 3.62 8.49 -24.11
CA VAL A 237 3.28 8.39 -22.69
C VAL A 237 3.67 7.02 -22.13
N THR A 238 3.36 5.94 -22.84
CA THR A 238 3.71 4.57 -22.45
C THR A 238 5.21 4.32 -22.48
N HIS A 239 5.94 4.88 -23.44
CA HIS A 239 7.41 4.84 -23.45
C HIS A 239 8.04 5.56 -22.25
N ARG A 240 7.48 6.68 -21.81
CA ARG A 240 7.92 7.37 -20.58
C ARG A 240 7.63 6.51 -19.34
N ALA A 241 6.44 5.92 -19.24
CA ALA A 241 6.06 5.01 -18.16
C ALA A 241 6.99 3.77 -18.11
N ARG A 242 7.27 3.15 -19.26
CA ARG A 242 8.22 2.04 -19.38
C ARG A 242 9.60 2.40 -18.86
N ARG A 243 10.14 3.58 -19.23
CA ARG A 243 11.46 4.02 -18.75
C ARG A 243 11.52 4.18 -17.25
N LEU A 244 10.45 4.66 -16.61
CA LEU A 244 10.38 4.77 -15.15
C LEU A 244 10.27 3.41 -14.48
N ASN A 245 9.48 2.50 -15.01
CA ASN A 245 9.37 1.12 -14.51
C ASN A 245 10.69 0.36 -14.63
N LEU A 246 11.42 0.54 -15.74
CA LEU A 246 12.76 -0.02 -15.91
C LEU A 246 13.76 0.54 -14.89
N LYS A 247 13.66 1.82 -14.50
CA LYS A 247 14.49 2.40 -13.45
C LYS A 247 14.20 1.77 -12.08
N ILE A 248 12.93 1.46 -11.77
CA ILE A 248 12.59 0.70 -10.56
C ILE A 248 13.16 -0.71 -10.63
N ALA A 249 12.95 -1.41 -11.75
CA ALA A 249 13.46 -2.77 -11.94
C ALA A 249 15.00 -2.79 -11.79
N ALA A 250 15.70 -1.85 -12.39
CA ALA A 250 17.15 -1.70 -12.26
C ALA A 250 17.58 -1.40 -10.81
N THR A 251 16.82 -0.56 -10.09
CA THR A 251 17.12 -0.26 -8.67
C THR A 251 16.93 -1.49 -7.81
N ASN A 252 15.87 -2.27 -8.03
CA ASN A 252 15.61 -3.51 -7.31
C ASN A 252 16.68 -4.58 -7.63
N ALA A 253 17.04 -4.73 -8.91
CA ALA A 253 18.09 -5.66 -9.33
C ALA A 253 19.44 -5.30 -8.72
N SER A 254 19.85 -4.01 -8.80
CA SER A 254 21.10 -3.53 -8.21
C SER A 254 21.13 -3.74 -6.70
N SER A 255 20.00 -3.48 -6.01
CA SER A 255 19.87 -3.73 -4.57
C SER A 255 20.05 -5.21 -4.24
N SER A 256 19.35 -6.08 -4.98
CA SER A 256 19.45 -7.53 -4.79
C SER A 256 20.88 -8.02 -4.98
N THR A 257 21.55 -7.56 -6.05
CA THR A 257 22.95 -7.91 -6.33
C THR A 257 23.88 -7.39 -5.24
N ALA A 258 23.72 -6.15 -4.79
CA ALA A 258 24.53 -5.58 -3.72
C ALA A 258 24.39 -6.36 -2.40
N ILE A 259 23.13 -6.72 -2.04
CA ILE A 259 22.89 -7.54 -0.85
C ILE A 259 23.53 -8.92 -1.01
N GLN A 260 23.41 -9.57 -2.17
CA GLN A 260 24.05 -10.87 -2.43
C GLN A 260 25.57 -10.79 -2.34
N THR A 261 26.18 -9.71 -2.86
CA THR A 261 27.64 -9.51 -2.77
C THR A 261 28.11 -9.34 -1.32
N VAL A 262 27.40 -8.50 -0.53
CA VAL A 262 27.68 -8.35 0.90
C VAL A 262 27.53 -9.66 1.64
N SER A 263 26.50 -10.43 1.26
CA SER A 263 26.24 -11.76 1.80
C SER A 263 27.37 -12.74 1.52
N ALA A 264 27.82 -12.76 0.27
CA ALA A 264 28.96 -13.60 -0.14
C ALA A 264 30.24 -13.21 0.60
N PHE A 265 30.47 -11.91 0.78
CA PHE A 265 31.61 -11.42 1.57
C PHE A 265 31.53 -11.84 3.04
N ALA A 266 30.34 -11.69 3.67
CA ALA A 266 30.14 -12.14 5.05
C ALA A 266 30.29 -13.65 5.20
N LEU A 267 29.84 -14.43 4.20
CA LEU A 267 30.06 -15.88 4.14
C LEU A 267 31.57 -16.22 4.03
N ALA A 268 32.30 -15.52 3.17
CA ALA A 268 33.76 -15.69 3.05
C ALA A 268 34.47 -15.38 4.35
N VAL A 269 34.06 -14.32 5.06
CA VAL A 269 34.58 -13.97 6.39
C VAL A 269 34.28 -15.08 7.40
N LEU A 270 33.05 -15.64 7.39
CA LEU A 270 32.68 -16.75 8.26
C LEU A 270 33.55 -17.96 8.01
N VAL A 271 33.73 -18.37 6.74
CA VAL A 271 34.59 -19.50 6.36
C VAL A 271 36.03 -19.25 6.78
N TYR A 272 36.55 -18.04 6.53
CA TYR A 272 37.89 -17.65 6.92
C TYR A 272 38.10 -17.72 8.44
N LEU A 273 37.15 -17.24 9.23
CA LEU A 273 37.17 -17.30 10.68
C LEU A 273 37.12 -18.76 11.17
N ALA A 274 36.29 -19.60 10.59
CA ALA A 274 36.11 -21.01 10.96
C ALA A 274 37.36 -21.85 10.64
N THR A 275 38.09 -21.51 9.58
CA THR A 275 39.29 -22.27 9.13
C THR A 275 40.58 -21.81 9.80
N ARG A 276 40.57 -20.83 10.71
CA ARG A 276 41.75 -20.45 11.47
C ARG A 276 42.25 -21.59 12.37
N PRO A 277 43.59 -21.83 12.45
CA PRO A 277 44.13 -22.92 13.26
C PRO A 277 43.70 -22.88 14.73
N SER A 278 43.52 -21.67 15.30
CA SER A 278 43.07 -21.48 16.69
C SER A 278 41.58 -21.80 16.92
N VAL A 279 40.79 -22.01 15.86
CA VAL A 279 39.33 -22.12 15.92
C VAL A 279 38.87 -23.45 15.37
N ILE A 280 39.53 -23.98 14.34
CA ILE A 280 39.15 -25.21 13.64
C ILE A 280 39.03 -26.41 14.56
N ASP A 281 39.91 -26.52 15.53
CA ASP A 281 39.94 -27.64 16.51
C ASP A 281 38.88 -27.46 17.63
N GLN A 282 38.25 -26.26 17.72
CA GLN A 282 37.26 -25.95 18.76
C GLN A 282 35.83 -25.97 18.21
N ILE A 283 35.63 -26.03 16.90
CA ILE A 283 34.35 -25.96 16.27
C ILE A 283 34.03 -27.31 15.60
N SER A 284 32.93 -27.93 16.03
CA SER A 284 32.45 -29.14 15.35
C SER A 284 31.88 -28.81 13.96
N PRO A 285 31.89 -29.79 13.03
CA PRO A 285 31.24 -29.66 11.73
C PRO A 285 29.75 -29.26 11.83
N GLY A 286 29.05 -29.80 12.83
CA GLY A 286 27.66 -29.47 13.09
C GLY A 286 27.45 -28.00 13.50
N VAL A 287 28.31 -27.45 14.35
CA VAL A 287 28.29 -26.02 14.71
C VAL A 287 28.50 -25.15 13.47
N PHE A 288 29.48 -25.50 12.62
CA PHE A 288 29.73 -24.74 11.39
C PHE A 288 28.50 -24.75 10.45
N ILE A 289 27.89 -25.90 10.24
CA ILE A 289 26.71 -26.05 9.36
C ILE A 289 25.49 -25.35 9.95
N ALA A 290 25.27 -25.39 11.28
CA ALA A 290 24.18 -24.69 11.93
C ALA A 290 24.31 -23.17 11.75
N VAL A 291 25.50 -22.61 11.97
CA VAL A 291 25.80 -21.17 11.78
C VAL A 291 25.65 -20.77 10.30
N LEU A 292 26.18 -21.59 9.38
CA LEU A 292 26.06 -21.38 7.94
C LEU A 292 24.59 -21.36 7.47
N SER A 293 23.79 -22.30 7.94
CA SER A 293 22.35 -22.41 7.64
C SER A 293 21.59 -21.22 8.23
N ALA A 294 21.87 -20.85 9.49
CA ALA A 294 21.24 -19.69 10.12
C ALA A 294 21.56 -18.40 9.34
N MET A 295 22.81 -18.20 8.94
CA MET A 295 23.22 -17.06 8.13
C MET A 295 22.52 -17.07 6.75
N GLY A 296 22.47 -18.23 6.07
CA GLY A 296 21.81 -18.38 4.78
C GLY A 296 20.32 -18.05 4.83
N THR A 297 19.64 -18.46 5.92
CA THR A 297 18.22 -18.18 6.15
C THR A 297 17.96 -16.70 6.50
N MET A 298 18.88 -16.06 7.20
CA MET A 298 18.74 -14.66 7.60
C MET A 298 18.80 -13.69 6.42
N MET A 299 19.52 -14.05 5.34
CA MET A 299 19.71 -13.20 4.16
C MET A 299 18.40 -12.79 3.45
N PRO A 300 17.52 -13.73 3.04
CA PRO A 300 16.24 -13.40 2.43
C PRO A 300 15.36 -12.57 3.39
N SER A 301 15.42 -12.85 4.69
CA SER A 301 14.66 -12.13 5.72
C SER A 301 15.06 -10.67 5.82
N LEU A 302 16.35 -10.37 5.83
CA LEU A 302 16.86 -9.00 5.81
C LEU A 302 16.47 -8.25 4.54
N LYS A 303 16.51 -8.92 3.37
CA LYS A 303 16.07 -8.34 2.10
C LYS A 303 14.57 -7.97 2.14
N ARG A 304 13.71 -8.85 2.69
CA ARG A 304 12.28 -8.58 2.82
C ARG A 304 12.00 -7.44 3.80
N LEU A 305 12.69 -7.40 4.95
CA LEU A 305 12.61 -6.28 5.91
C LEU A 305 12.97 -4.94 5.26
N ALA A 306 14.02 -4.92 4.43
CA ALA A 306 14.41 -3.71 3.71
C ALA A 306 13.30 -3.16 2.79
N GLY A 307 12.45 -4.04 2.26
CA GLY A 307 11.31 -3.69 1.39
C GLY A 307 10.06 -3.19 2.13
N VAL A 308 9.92 -3.48 3.41
CA VAL A 308 8.71 -3.16 4.21
C VAL A 308 8.40 -1.67 4.21
N GLN A 309 9.42 -0.83 4.35
CA GLN A 309 9.25 0.62 4.39
C GLN A 309 8.57 1.18 3.13
N ALA A 310 8.90 0.65 1.95
CA ALA A 310 8.30 1.08 0.69
C ALA A 310 6.80 0.70 0.62
N ASN A 311 6.43 -0.46 1.18
CA ASN A 311 5.03 -0.90 1.25
C ASN A 311 4.22 -0.03 2.21
N ILE A 312 4.75 0.27 3.40
CA ILE A 312 4.12 1.17 4.37
C ILE A 312 3.87 2.54 3.75
N GLN A 313 4.85 3.12 3.05
CA GLN A 313 4.71 4.43 2.43
C GLN A 313 3.63 4.47 1.35
N ARG A 314 3.52 3.42 0.52
CA ARG A 314 2.46 3.32 -0.50
C ARG A 314 1.06 3.27 0.13
N GLY A 315 0.88 2.45 1.15
CA GLY A 315 -0.40 2.35 1.80
C GLY A 315 -0.75 3.57 2.64
N LEU A 316 0.24 4.26 3.17
CA LEU A 316 0.02 5.51 3.89
C LEU A 316 -0.50 6.60 2.96
N SER A 317 0.12 6.78 1.77
CA SER A 317 -0.38 7.72 0.76
C SER A 317 -1.78 7.34 0.24
N ALA A 318 -2.06 6.04 0.11
CA ALA A 318 -3.39 5.56 -0.25
C ALA A 318 -4.42 5.84 0.86
N ALA A 319 -4.04 5.68 2.13
CA ALA A 319 -4.90 5.98 3.28
C ALA A 319 -5.18 7.50 3.40
N GLU A 320 -4.17 8.34 3.15
CA GLU A 320 -4.32 9.80 3.11
C GLU A 320 -5.39 10.22 2.10
N ASP A 321 -5.32 9.71 0.85
CA ASP A 321 -6.29 9.99 -0.22
C ASP A 321 -7.72 9.53 0.15
N LEU A 322 -7.87 8.38 0.82
CA LEU A 322 -9.18 7.89 1.25
C LEU A 322 -9.74 8.67 2.44
N PHE A 323 -8.91 8.99 3.43
CA PHE A 323 -9.34 9.74 4.60
C PHE A 323 -9.67 11.20 4.26
N GLU A 324 -9.00 11.79 3.27
CA GLU A 324 -9.38 13.11 2.75
C GLU A 324 -10.85 13.11 2.28
N VAL A 325 -11.29 12.07 1.58
CA VAL A 325 -12.69 11.93 1.13
C VAL A 325 -13.65 11.63 2.28
N ILE A 326 -13.26 10.74 3.21
CA ILE A 326 -14.11 10.36 4.35
C ILE A 326 -14.37 11.56 5.27
N ASP A 327 -13.38 12.48 5.39
CA ASP A 327 -13.42 13.63 6.28
C ASP A 327 -14.06 14.87 5.65
N LEU A 328 -14.45 14.81 4.36
CA LEU A 328 -15.18 15.90 3.72
C LEU A 328 -16.52 16.13 4.44
N PRO A 329 -16.88 17.40 4.65
CA PRO A 329 -18.17 17.72 5.27
C PRO A 329 -19.31 17.23 4.37
N PRO A 330 -20.35 16.60 4.95
CA PRO A 330 -21.53 16.21 4.21
C PRO A 330 -22.29 17.42 3.70
N GLU A 331 -23.13 17.23 2.72
CA GLU A 331 -24.09 18.24 2.31
C GLU A 331 -25.00 18.62 3.49
N VAL A 332 -25.10 19.90 3.76
CA VAL A 332 -25.89 20.41 4.87
C VAL A 332 -27.30 20.68 4.37
N ASP A 333 -28.24 19.83 4.74
CA ASP A 333 -29.66 20.13 4.57
C ASP A 333 -30.09 21.16 5.62
N LYS A 334 -30.40 22.37 5.18
CA LYS A 334 -30.93 23.45 6.01
C LYS A 334 -32.45 23.58 5.92
N GLY A 335 -33.09 22.69 5.16
CA GLY A 335 -34.54 22.67 4.99
C GLY A 335 -35.25 22.44 6.32
N THR A 336 -36.22 23.30 6.65
CA THR A 336 -37.06 23.21 7.85
C THR A 336 -38.52 22.88 7.55
N HIS A 337 -38.88 22.89 6.25
CA HIS A 337 -40.25 22.64 5.79
C HIS A 337 -40.37 21.28 5.11
N GLU A 338 -41.25 20.43 5.61
CA GLU A 338 -41.70 19.21 4.91
C GLU A 338 -42.85 19.55 3.99
N LEU A 339 -42.67 19.38 2.68
CA LEU A 339 -43.69 19.58 1.66
C LEU A 339 -44.40 18.25 1.38
N ALA A 340 -45.63 18.07 1.81
CA ALA A 340 -46.41 16.89 1.53
C ALA A 340 -46.73 16.72 0.01
N ARG A 341 -47.06 17.82 -0.66
CA ARG A 341 -47.26 17.89 -2.12
C ARG A 341 -47.08 19.31 -2.61
N THR A 342 -46.25 19.49 -3.62
CA THR A 342 -46.03 20.79 -4.25
C THR A 342 -47.13 21.04 -5.31
N ARG A 343 -47.58 22.28 -5.43
CA ARG A 343 -48.46 22.73 -6.50
C ARG A 343 -47.72 22.93 -7.81
N GLY A 344 -46.37 22.95 -7.77
CA GLY A 344 -45.51 23.19 -8.93
C GLY A 344 -45.45 24.68 -9.33
N ASP A 345 -45.66 25.58 -8.37
CA ASP A 345 -45.43 27.03 -8.52
C ASP A 345 -43.98 27.35 -8.24
N LEU A 346 -43.25 27.87 -9.24
CA LEU A 346 -41.82 28.12 -9.14
C LEU A 346 -41.53 29.60 -9.37
N HIS A 347 -40.88 30.20 -8.38
CA HIS A 347 -40.41 31.60 -8.43
C HIS A 347 -38.89 31.64 -8.32
N PHE A 348 -38.26 32.26 -9.30
CA PHE A 348 -36.85 32.66 -9.22
C PHE A 348 -36.82 34.20 -9.06
N GLU A 349 -36.13 34.68 -8.04
CA GLU A 349 -36.04 36.11 -7.73
C GLU A 349 -34.56 36.51 -7.63
N ASP A 350 -34.09 37.36 -8.53
CA ASP A 350 -32.70 37.88 -8.63
C ASP A 350 -31.64 36.81 -8.43
N VAL A 351 -31.81 35.62 -9.06
CA VAL A 351 -30.94 34.47 -8.87
C VAL A 351 -29.59 34.72 -9.52
N ARG A 352 -28.51 34.65 -8.71
CA ARG A 352 -27.13 34.78 -9.12
C ARG A 352 -26.36 33.50 -8.83
N LEU A 353 -25.56 33.02 -9.79
CA LEU A 353 -24.75 31.83 -9.64
C LEU A 353 -23.35 32.02 -10.24
N SER A 354 -22.33 31.74 -9.45
CA SER A 354 -20.95 31.72 -9.90
C SER A 354 -20.34 30.33 -9.63
N TYR A 355 -19.68 29.74 -10.61
CA TYR A 355 -18.93 28.51 -10.44
C TYR A 355 -17.52 28.80 -9.92
N PRO A 356 -16.99 28.05 -8.94
CA PRO A 356 -15.70 28.32 -8.31
C PRO A 356 -14.48 28.37 -9.24
N ARG A 357 -14.62 27.88 -10.48
CA ARG A 357 -13.56 27.85 -11.50
C ARG A 357 -13.69 28.94 -12.56
N ASN A 358 -14.78 29.70 -12.54
CA ASN A 358 -15.05 30.71 -13.56
C ASN A 358 -15.04 32.10 -12.94
N ASP A 359 -14.28 33.03 -13.55
CA ASP A 359 -14.24 34.43 -13.16
C ASP A 359 -15.51 35.22 -13.52
N PHE A 360 -16.53 34.54 -14.03
CA PHE A 360 -17.80 35.18 -14.42
C PHE A 360 -19.01 34.50 -13.80
N GLU A 361 -20.04 35.30 -13.50
CA GLU A 361 -21.33 34.79 -13.05
C GLU A 361 -22.06 34.06 -14.19
N ALA A 362 -22.43 32.82 -13.94
CA ALA A 362 -23.23 32.01 -14.87
C ALA A 362 -24.70 32.46 -14.94
N LEU A 363 -25.25 32.97 -13.82
CA LEU A 363 -26.54 33.64 -13.72
C LEU A 363 -26.34 34.99 -13.07
N ARG A 364 -26.94 36.02 -13.66
CA ARG A 364 -26.73 37.44 -13.28
C ARG A 364 -28.06 38.11 -12.96
N GLY A 365 -28.72 37.69 -11.87
CA GLY A 365 -29.99 38.29 -11.45
C GLY A 365 -31.17 37.80 -12.31
N VAL A 366 -31.33 36.50 -12.46
CA VAL A 366 -32.44 35.93 -13.24
C VAL A 366 -33.68 35.86 -12.38
N SER A 367 -34.79 36.48 -12.87
CA SER A 367 -36.12 36.39 -12.27
C SER A 367 -37.07 35.75 -13.24
N LEU A 368 -37.80 34.73 -12.81
CA LEU A 368 -38.72 33.95 -13.64
C LEU A 368 -39.81 33.33 -12.77
N HIS A 369 -41.06 33.37 -13.25
CA HIS A 369 -42.16 32.66 -12.64
C HIS A 369 -42.70 31.59 -13.57
N CYS A 370 -42.79 30.34 -13.06
CA CYS A 370 -43.41 29.22 -13.77
C CYS A 370 -44.68 28.82 -13.03
N ALA A 371 -45.82 29.09 -13.63
CA ALA A 371 -47.13 28.84 -13.03
C ALA A 371 -47.45 27.31 -12.94
N PRO A 372 -48.21 26.88 -11.93
CA PRO A 372 -48.61 25.48 -11.76
C PRO A 372 -49.29 24.90 -13.00
N GLY A 373 -48.92 23.66 -13.36
CA GLY A 373 -49.52 22.95 -14.48
C GLY A 373 -49.18 23.49 -15.88
N THR A 374 -48.26 24.45 -15.99
CA THR A 374 -47.81 24.99 -17.27
C THR A 374 -46.47 24.36 -17.72
N VAL A 375 -46.23 24.43 -19.03
CA VAL A 375 -44.93 24.05 -19.63
C VAL A 375 -44.15 25.33 -19.95
N THR A 376 -43.02 25.52 -19.31
CA THR A 376 -42.12 26.68 -19.55
C THR A 376 -40.90 26.24 -20.33
N ALA A 377 -40.65 26.83 -21.51
CA ALA A 377 -39.49 26.51 -22.33
C ALA A 377 -38.35 27.57 -22.08
N LEU A 378 -37.16 27.10 -21.67
CA LEU A 378 -35.97 27.92 -21.57
C LEU A 378 -35.19 27.89 -22.89
N VAL A 379 -35.23 28.98 -23.64
CA VAL A 379 -34.57 29.11 -24.95
C VAL A 379 -33.43 30.16 -24.87
N GLY A 380 -32.36 29.91 -25.62
CA GLY A 380 -31.20 30.82 -25.66
C GLY A 380 -29.98 30.13 -26.25
N ARG A 381 -28.92 30.95 -26.49
CA ARG A 381 -27.66 30.47 -27.06
C ARG A 381 -26.95 29.50 -26.11
N SER A 382 -26.03 28.69 -26.64
CA SER A 382 -25.16 27.86 -25.79
C SER A 382 -24.38 28.75 -24.81
N GLY A 383 -24.28 28.34 -23.55
CA GLY A 383 -23.61 29.13 -22.51
C GLY A 383 -24.48 30.23 -21.87
N SER A 384 -25.78 30.36 -22.19
CA SER A 384 -26.67 31.40 -21.59
C SER A 384 -27.20 31.05 -20.18
N GLY A 385 -26.70 29.99 -19.54
CA GLY A 385 -27.09 29.63 -18.17
C GLY A 385 -28.34 28.75 -18.02
N LYS A 386 -28.93 28.26 -19.11
CA LYS A 386 -30.15 27.41 -19.05
C LYS A 386 -29.98 26.18 -18.16
N SER A 387 -28.93 25.42 -18.38
CA SER A 387 -28.63 24.23 -17.58
C SER A 387 -28.35 24.59 -16.12
N SER A 388 -27.65 25.69 -15.88
CA SER A 388 -27.35 26.19 -14.52
C SER A 388 -28.63 26.58 -13.76
N LEU A 389 -29.63 27.16 -14.47
CA LEU A 389 -30.91 27.49 -13.84
C LEU A 389 -31.72 26.23 -13.48
N VAL A 390 -31.69 25.19 -14.34
CA VAL A 390 -32.37 23.91 -14.07
C VAL A 390 -31.66 23.14 -12.95
N SER A 391 -30.32 23.20 -12.87
CA SER A 391 -29.54 22.53 -11.81
C SER A 391 -29.85 23.10 -10.42
N LEU A 392 -30.20 24.38 -10.32
CA LEU A 392 -30.64 24.99 -9.05
C LEU A 392 -31.96 24.39 -8.53
N LEU A 393 -32.91 24.08 -9.43
CA LEU A 393 -34.16 23.41 -9.04
C LEU A 393 -33.95 22.01 -8.50
N ARG A 394 -32.92 21.34 -8.98
CA ARG A 394 -32.56 19.98 -8.55
C ARG A 394 -31.67 19.97 -7.30
N SER A 395 -31.41 21.13 -6.70
CA SER A 395 -30.44 21.30 -5.60
C SER A 395 -29.05 20.76 -5.92
N GLU A 396 -28.68 20.69 -7.20
CA GLU A 396 -27.34 20.28 -7.65
C GLU A 396 -26.30 21.39 -7.50
N GLU A 397 -26.77 22.64 -7.37
CA GLU A 397 -25.96 23.84 -7.19
C GLU A 397 -26.56 24.70 -6.07
N HIS A 398 -25.70 25.34 -5.27
CA HIS A 398 -26.11 26.28 -4.24
C HIS A 398 -25.81 27.71 -4.67
N THR A 399 -26.77 28.59 -4.52
CA THR A 399 -26.56 30.01 -4.68
C THR A 399 -25.92 30.61 -3.42
N LEU A 400 -25.11 31.66 -3.56
CA LEU A 400 -24.54 32.41 -2.44
C LEU A 400 -25.61 32.99 -1.50
N ASN A 401 -26.88 33.08 -1.95
CA ASN A 401 -28.01 33.71 -1.25
C ASN A 401 -29.28 32.85 -1.28
N SER A 402 -29.18 31.52 -1.24
CA SER A 402 -30.39 30.68 -1.10
C SER A 402 -30.92 30.77 0.33
N SER A 403 -31.95 31.60 0.55
CA SER A 403 -32.89 31.42 1.64
C SER A 403 -33.93 30.41 1.19
N HIS A 404 -33.97 29.25 1.81
CA HIS A 404 -35.04 28.26 1.68
C HIS A 404 -36.17 28.62 2.62
#